data_afbac5d4a5dc29afae9cd8e5446b25f0
#
_entry.id   afbac5d4a5dc29afae9cd8e5446b25f0
#
_cell.length_a   1.000
_cell.length_b   1.000
_cell.length_c   1.000
_cell.angle_alpha   90.00
_cell.angle_beta   90.00
_cell.angle_gamma   90.00
#
_symmetry.space_group_name_H-M   'P 1'
#
loop_
_entity.id
_entity.type
_entity.pdbx_description
1 polymer ?
#
loop_
_entity_poly.entity_id
_entity_poly.type
_entity_poly.pdbx_seq_one_letter_code
_entity_poly.pdbx_strand_id
1 'polypeptide(L)'
;ETTVIRTISVVGAQRLEANTILSYIQLRPGEVYTAVAADQALKDLAATELFSDVRIENNSGDVVITVAENPVINRIILEGNKRIKDDKITKEIKLAPREIFTRSKVRADVARIIELYKRQGRFAANVEPKMVQLSQNRVDIVFEVTEGPKSKVRAINIIGNEDFSDSKLKGEMLTKEATLTKIFSSGTSYDPDRMAYDQQKLRQF
;
A
#
# COMPACT_ATOMS: atom_id res chain seq x y z
N GLU A 1 -38.11 -4.93 1.21
CA GLU A 1 -38.85 -4.38 2.36
C GLU A 1 -38.19 -3.08 2.80
N THR A 2 -38.95 -1.99 2.73
CA THR A 2 -38.44 -0.68 3.12
C THR A 2 -38.69 -0.44 4.59
N THR A 3 -37.63 -0.18 5.34
CA THR A 3 -37.71 0.07 6.78
C THR A 3 -37.28 1.51 7.06
N VAL A 4 -38.02 2.21 7.91
CA VAL A 4 -37.63 3.54 8.37
C VAL A 4 -36.58 3.40 9.47
N ILE A 5 -35.48 4.15 9.36
CA ILE A 5 -34.42 4.13 10.35
C ILE A 5 -34.91 4.82 11.63
N ARG A 6 -34.88 4.12 12.74
CA ARG A 6 -35.21 4.67 14.05
C ARG A 6 -33.96 5.18 14.78
N THR A 7 -32.93 4.36 14.81
CA THR A 7 -31.67 4.70 15.50
C THR A 7 -30.50 4.29 14.64
N ILE A 8 -29.38 5.00 14.81
CA ILE A 8 -28.09 4.60 14.22
C ILE A 8 -27.08 4.58 15.37
N SER A 9 -26.45 3.43 15.57
CA SER A 9 -25.39 3.27 16.55
C SER A 9 -24.10 2.82 15.89
N VAL A 10 -22.97 3.20 16.49
CA VAL A 10 -21.63 2.83 16.02
C VAL A 10 -20.97 1.97 17.09
N VAL A 11 -20.48 0.82 16.68
CA VAL A 11 -19.80 -0.15 17.55
C VAL A 11 -18.37 -0.33 17.08
N GLY A 12 -17.44 -0.44 18.01
CA GLY A 12 -16.03 -0.70 17.71
C GLY A 12 -15.15 0.54 17.57
N ALA A 13 -15.73 1.73 17.65
CA ALA A 13 -14.96 2.97 17.63
C ALA A 13 -14.16 3.11 18.92
N GLN A 14 -12.87 3.38 18.83
CA GLN A 14 -11.99 3.53 19.98
C GLN A 14 -11.37 4.93 20.05
N ARG A 15 -10.75 5.38 18.96
CA ARG A 15 -10.13 6.70 18.86
C ARG A 15 -11.08 7.74 18.29
N LEU A 16 -11.92 7.32 17.36
CA LEU A 16 -12.89 8.20 16.70
C LEU A 16 -14.20 8.22 17.47
N GLU A 17 -14.81 9.38 17.54
CA GLU A 17 -16.15 9.50 18.12
C GLU A 17 -17.22 9.04 17.14
N ALA A 18 -18.31 8.51 17.66
CA ALA A 18 -19.42 8.04 16.85
C ALA A 18 -19.96 9.15 15.94
N ASN A 19 -20.09 10.37 16.44
CA ASN A 19 -20.57 11.50 15.65
C ASN A 19 -19.66 11.83 14.48
N THR A 20 -18.35 11.67 14.66
CA THR A 20 -17.38 11.87 13.58
C THR A 20 -17.61 10.84 12.47
N ILE A 21 -17.81 9.58 12.84
CA ILE A 21 -18.06 8.50 11.89
C ILE A 21 -19.36 8.75 11.15
N LEU A 22 -20.41 9.13 11.84
CA LEU A 22 -21.70 9.42 11.26
C LEU A 22 -21.67 10.64 10.31
N SER A 23 -20.73 11.56 10.52
CA SER A 23 -20.57 12.71 9.63
C SER A 23 -20.12 12.34 8.21
N TYR A 24 -19.52 11.16 8.03
CA TYR A 24 -19.07 10.71 6.73
C TYR A 24 -20.17 10.06 5.89
N ILE A 25 -21.29 9.71 6.48
CA ILE A 25 -22.38 9.00 5.82
C ILE A 25 -23.63 9.88 5.76
N GLN A 26 -24.58 9.46 4.91
CA GLN A 26 -25.82 10.19 4.72
C GLN A 26 -27.05 9.54 5.36
N LEU A 27 -26.90 8.33 5.92
CA LEU A 27 -27.98 7.68 6.67
C LEU A 27 -28.34 8.48 7.91
N ARG A 28 -29.63 8.72 8.11
CA ARG A 28 -30.13 9.47 9.28
C ARG A 28 -31.41 8.84 9.82
N PRO A 29 -31.67 8.95 11.14
CA PRO A 29 -32.98 8.56 11.68
C PRO A 29 -34.10 9.30 10.96
N GLY A 30 -35.19 8.60 10.73
CA GLY A 30 -36.35 9.12 10.02
C GLY A 30 -36.34 8.89 8.51
N GLU A 31 -35.19 8.52 7.95
CA GLU A 31 -35.09 8.20 6.54
C GLU A 31 -35.33 6.71 6.29
N VAL A 32 -35.62 6.38 5.04
CA VAL A 32 -35.83 4.98 4.66
C VAL A 32 -34.50 4.29 4.46
N TYR A 33 -34.33 3.13 5.08
CA TYR A 33 -33.16 2.29 4.85
C TYR A 33 -33.32 1.55 3.51
N THR A 34 -32.36 1.69 2.63
CA THR A 34 -32.31 0.95 1.37
C THR A 34 -30.94 0.30 1.20
N ALA A 35 -30.90 -0.79 0.44
CA ALA A 35 -29.63 -1.45 0.13
C ALA A 35 -28.65 -0.49 -0.60
N VAL A 36 -29.17 0.38 -1.45
CA VAL A 36 -28.37 1.37 -2.17
C VAL A 36 -27.77 2.39 -1.21
N ALA A 37 -28.54 2.90 -0.27
CA ALA A 37 -28.07 3.87 0.72
C ALA A 37 -27.05 3.26 1.66
N ALA A 38 -27.26 1.99 2.07
CA ALA A 38 -26.31 1.26 2.91
C ALA A 38 -24.99 1.02 2.16
N ASP A 39 -25.06 0.62 0.90
CA ASP A 39 -23.86 0.42 0.06
C ASP A 39 -23.07 1.70 -0.11
N GLN A 40 -23.78 2.82 -0.33
CA GLN A 40 -23.12 4.12 -0.44
C GLN A 40 -22.44 4.52 0.87
N ALA A 41 -23.08 4.25 2.01
CA ALA A 41 -22.47 4.51 3.32
C ALA A 41 -21.20 3.67 3.53
N LEU A 42 -21.21 2.40 3.13
CA LEU A 42 -20.01 1.55 3.18
C LEU A 42 -18.88 2.13 2.32
N LYS A 43 -19.20 2.58 1.10
CA LYS A 43 -18.23 3.20 0.20
C LYS A 43 -17.68 4.51 0.77
N ASP A 44 -18.53 5.33 1.35
CA ASP A 44 -18.12 6.60 1.94
C ASP A 44 -17.16 6.37 3.12
N LEU A 45 -17.45 5.40 3.97
CA LEU A 45 -16.58 5.06 5.08
C LEU A 45 -15.26 4.42 4.61
N ALA A 46 -15.31 3.54 3.61
CA ALA A 46 -14.11 2.94 3.05
C ALA A 46 -13.20 4.00 2.40
N ALA A 47 -13.77 5.02 1.78
CA ALA A 47 -13.01 6.08 1.13
C ALA A 47 -12.21 6.94 2.12
N THR A 48 -12.60 6.97 3.39
CA THR A 48 -11.83 7.70 4.41
C THR A 48 -10.49 7.05 4.72
N GLU A 49 -10.34 5.75 4.44
CA GLU A 49 -9.17 4.94 4.79
C GLU A 49 -8.89 4.89 6.30
N LEU A 50 -9.86 5.24 7.14
CA LEU A 50 -9.72 5.20 8.61
C LEU A 50 -9.99 3.83 9.20
N PHE A 51 -10.61 2.94 8.43
CA PHE A 51 -11.10 1.66 8.94
C PHE A 51 -10.51 0.48 8.17
N SER A 52 -10.17 -0.57 8.90
CA SER A 52 -9.77 -1.85 8.31
C SER A 52 -10.98 -2.70 7.93
N ASP A 53 -12.12 -2.47 8.59
CA ASP A 53 -13.36 -3.16 8.29
C ASP A 53 -14.56 -2.30 8.70
N VAL A 54 -15.65 -2.41 7.93
CA VAL A 54 -16.91 -1.72 8.20
C VAL A 54 -18.05 -2.66 7.84
N ARG A 55 -19.03 -2.78 8.74
CA ARG A 55 -20.25 -3.53 8.47
C ARG A 55 -21.44 -2.69 8.89
N ILE A 56 -22.54 -2.80 8.15
CA ILE A 56 -23.81 -2.14 8.46
C ILE A 56 -24.90 -3.19 8.51
N GLU A 57 -25.62 -3.21 9.61
CA GLU A 57 -26.77 -4.09 9.80
C GLU A 57 -28.00 -3.26 10.14
N ASN A 58 -29.14 -3.67 9.60
CA ASN A 58 -30.43 -3.06 9.90
C ASN A 58 -31.29 -4.07 10.66
N ASN A 59 -31.52 -3.78 11.93
CA ASN A 59 -32.36 -4.60 12.81
C ASN A 59 -33.71 -3.89 13.00
N SER A 60 -34.60 -4.05 12.03
CA SER A 60 -35.97 -3.47 12.08
C SER A 60 -35.99 -1.96 12.36
N GLY A 61 -35.07 -1.24 11.74
CA GLY A 61 -34.93 0.21 11.90
C GLY A 61 -33.83 0.64 12.85
N ASP A 62 -33.30 -0.27 13.64
CA ASP A 62 -32.12 0.00 14.48
C ASP A 62 -30.87 -0.37 13.67
N VAL A 63 -30.24 0.63 13.08
CA VAL A 63 -29.07 0.44 12.23
C VAL A 63 -27.81 0.43 13.11
N VAL A 64 -27.01 -0.61 12.94
CA VAL A 64 -25.76 -0.77 13.67
C VAL A 64 -24.60 -0.74 12.67
N ILE A 65 -23.68 0.20 12.86
CA ILE A 65 -22.46 0.32 12.08
C ILE A 65 -21.31 -0.22 12.94
N THR A 66 -20.75 -1.35 12.52
CA THR A 66 -19.61 -1.96 13.20
C THR A 66 -18.35 -1.60 12.44
N VAL A 67 -17.41 -0.98 13.12
CA VAL A 67 -16.14 -0.55 12.53
C VAL A 67 -14.96 -1.16 13.25
N ALA A 68 -13.89 -1.40 12.52
CA ALA A 68 -12.58 -1.68 13.07
C ALA A 68 -11.64 -0.60 12.56
N GLU A 69 -11.10 0.21 13.45
CA GLU A 69 -10.22 1.32 13.08
C GLU A 69 -8.87 0.81 12.59
N ASN A 70 -8.30 1.48 11.59
CA ASN A 70 -6.93 1.22 11.18
C ASN A 70 -5.99 1.54 12.34
N PRO A 71 -4.92 0.74 12.52
CA PRO A 71 -3.98 0.98 13.61
C PRO A 71 -3.16 2.25 13.40
N VAL A 72 -2.57 2.71 14.49
CA VAL A 72 -1.61 3.81 14.47
C VAL A 72 -0.21 3.23 14.37
N ILE A 73 0.62 3.86 13.56
CA ILE A 73 2.01 3.45 13.37
C ILE A 73 2.81 3.82 14.63
N ASN A 74 3.45 2.81 15.23
CA ASN A 74 4.35 3.02 16.36
C ASN A 74 5.74 3.41 15.86
N ARG A 75 6.31 2.61 14.96
CA ARG A 75 7.61 2.90 14.35
C ARG A 75 7.71 2.25 12.98
N ILE A 76 8.67 2.77 12.20
CA ILE A 76 8.98 2.24 10.89
C ILE A 76 10.39 1.69 10.93
N ILE A 77 10.55 0.43 10.57
CA ILE A 77 11.82 -0.29 10.60
C ILE A 77 12.23 -0.58 9.16
N LEU A 78 13.49 -0.31 8.85
CA LEU A 78 14.07 -0.60 7.55
C LEU A 78 15.09 -1.72 7.72
N GLU A 79 14.98 -2.75 6.90
CA GLU A 79 15.88 -3.90 6.94
C GLU A 79 16.39 -4.21 5.53
N GLY A 80 17.63 -4.64 5.45
CA GLY A 80 18.26 -5.06 4.20
C GLY A 80 18.80 -3.93 3.34
N ASN A 81 18.66 -2.69 3.75
CA ASN A 81 19.10 -1.50 3.01
C ASN A 81 20.56 -1.17 3.32
N LYS A 82 21.46 -2.03 2.89
CA LYS A 82 22.91 -1.86 3.19
C LYS A 82 23.55 -0.72 2.40
N ARG A 83 23.09 -0.50 1.18
CA ARG A 83 23.65 0.50 0.26
C ARG A 83 23.08 1.88 0.44
N ILE A 84 21.85 1.97 0.91
CA ILE A 84 21.20 3.25 1.18
C ILE A 84 20.88 3.29 2.66
N LYS A 85 21.37 4.32 3.35
CA LYS A 85 21.18 4.46 4.79
C LYS A 85 19.74 4.79 5.14
N ASP A 86 19.35 4.44 6.36
CA ASP A 86 18.00 4.66 6.87
C ASP A 86 17.52 6.11 6.74
N ASP A 87 18.40 7.07 7.07
CA ASP A 87 18.06 8.48 7.02
C ASP A 87 17.68 8.94 5.61
N LYS A 88 18.34 8.38 4.60
CA LYS A 88 18.05 8.72 3.22
C LYS A 88 16.72 8.15 2.75
N ILE A 89 16.41 6.91 3.13
CA ILE A 89 15.12 6.29 2.83
C ILE A 89 14.00 7.00 3.58
N THR A 90 14.23 7.34 4.85
CA THR A 90 13.23 8.03 5.68
C THR A 90 12.83 9.38 5.08
N LYS A 91 13.73 10.07 4.40
CA LYS A 91 13.42 11.32 3.71
C LYS A 91 12.56 11.14 2.47
N GLU A 92 12.61 9.95 1.85
CA GLU A 92 11.83 9.66 0.64
C GLU A 92 10.42 9.18 0.95
N ILE A 93 10.24 8.45 2.03
CA ILE A 93 8.92 7.94 2.43
C ILE A 93 8.10 9.04 3.10
N LYS A 94 6.78 8.88 3.08
CA LYS A 94 5.86 9.84 3.68
C LYS A 94 5.22 9.36 4.96
N LEU A 95 5.19 8.05 5.18
CA LEU A 95 4.70 7.51 6.44
C LEU A 95 5.63 7.90 7.58
N ALA A 96 5.05 8.17 8.73
CA ALA A 96 5.78 8.54 9.93
C ALA A 96 5.12 7.91 11.17
N PRO A 97 5.88 7.73 12.27
CA PRO A 97 5.28 7.31 13.53
C PRO A 97 4.14 8.24 13.96
N ARG A 98 3.16 7.69 14.64
CA ARG A 98 1.95 8.35 15.14
C ARG A 98 0.91 8.66 14.08
N GLU A 99 1.17 8.37 12.82
CA GLU A 99 0.18 8.47 11.77
C GLU A 99 -0.67 7.21 11.69
N ILE A 100 -1.84 7.33 11.10
CA ILE A 100 -2.72 6.19 10.86
C ILE A 100 -2.15 5.35 9.73
N PHE A 101 -2.08 4.05 9.94
CA PHE A 101 -1.72 3.09 8.91
C PHE A 101 -2.82 3.03 7.85
N THR A 102 -2.45 3.18 6.58
CA THR A 102 -3.31 2.86 5.45
C THR A 102 -2.53 2.07 4.43
N ARG A 103 -3.21 1.15 3.74
CA ARG A 103 -2.56 0.32 2.73
C ARG A 103 -2.06 1.12 1.54
N SER A 104 -2.83 2.13 1.14
CA SER A 104 -2.45 2.98 0.02
C SER A 104 -1.15 3.73 0.31
N LYS A 105 -0.99 4.22 1.54
CA LYS A 105 0.22 4.92 1.95
C LYS A 105 1.43 4.00 2.02
N VAL A 106 1.24 2.79 2.54
CA VAL A 106 2.32 1.78 2.57
C VAL A 106 2.75 1.42 1.15
N ARG A 107 1.79 1.17 0.27
CA ARG A 107 2.06 0.85 -1.13
C ARG A 107 2.81 1.98 -1.83
N ALA A 108 2.42 3.21 -1.60
CA ALA A 108 3.08 4.38 -2.18
C ALA A 108 4.52 4.51 -1.67
N ASP A 109 4.76 4.23 -0.40
CA ASP A 109 6.11 4.30 0.17
C ASP A 109 7.00 3.16 -0.35
N VAL A 110 6.46 1.96 -0.53
CA VAL A 110 7.19 0.87 -1.20
C VAL A 110 7.66 1.32 -2.57
N ALA A 111 6.77 1.94 -3.35
CA ALA A 111 7.12 2.45 -4.68
C ALA A 111 8.21 3.54 -4.60
N ARG A 112 8.16 4.41 -3.60
CA ARG A 112 9.16 5.45 -3.40
C ARG A 112 10.54 4.89 -3.08
N ILE A 113 10.60 3.85 -2.25
CA ILE A 113 11.87 3.19 -1.93
C ILE A 113 12.44 2.51 -3.18
N ILE A 114 11.62 1.80 -3.93
CA ILE A 114 12.04 1.13 -5.17
C ILE A 114 12.56 2.18 -6.16
N GLU A 115 11.87 3.30 -6.30
CA GLU A 115 12.29 4.39 -7.18
C GLU A 115 13.64 4.99 -6.77
N LEU A 116 13.87 5.13 -5.47
CA LEU A 116 15.15 5.59 -4.94
C LEU A 116 16.29 4.66 -5.36
N TYR A 117 16.08 3.33 -5.30
CA TYR A 117 17.05 2.36 -5.76
C TYR A 117 17.27 2.43 -7.26
N LYS A 118 16.23 2.63 -8.05
CA LYS A 118 16.34 2.80 -9.50
C LYS A 118 17.20 4.01 -9.87
N ARG A 119 17.02 5.11 -9.17
CA ARG A 119 17.83 6.32 -9.38
C ARG A 119 19.32 6.08 -9.11
N GLN A 120 19.63 5.07 -8.32
CA GLN A 120 21.01 4.67 -8.04
C GLN A 120 21.49 3.49 -8.90
N GLY A 121 20.73 3.14 -9.94
CA GLY A 121 21.11 2.09 -10.87
C GLY A 121 20.78 0.66 -10.39
N ARG A 122 19.97 0.50 -9.34
CA ARG A 122 19.59 -0.80 -8.82
C ARG A 122 18.15 -1.11 -9.20
N PHE A 123 17.98 -1.66 -10.38
CA PHE A 123 16.67 -1.93 -10.96
C PHE A 123 16.04 -3.24 -10.47
N ALA A 124 16.83 -4.10 -9.85
CA ALA A 124 16.35 -5.37 -9.31
C ALA A 124 15.97 -5.26 -7.83
N ALA A 125 15.99 -4.07 -7.25
CA ALA A 125 15.61 -3.88 -5.87
C ALA A 125 14.14 -4.16 -5.64
N ASN A 126 13.84 -4.82 -4.54
CA ASN A 126 12.50 -5.14 -4.11
C ASN A 126 12.29 -4.73 -2.67
N VAL A 127 11.07 -4.38 -2.32
CA VAL A 127 10.69 -4.00 -0.97
C VAL A 127 9.41 -4.74 -0.59
N GLU A 128 9.46 -5.48 0.50
CA GLU A 128 8.30 -6.18 1.03
C GLU A 128 7.89 -5.52 2.36
N PRO A 129 6.68 -4.95 2.44
CA PRO A 129 6.19 -4.38 3.69
C PRO A 129 5.67 -5.49 4.59
N LYS A 130 6.00 -5.43 5.87
CA LYS A 130 5.45 -6.32 6.89
C LYS A 130 4.92 -5.48 8.04
N MET A 131 3.86 -5.97 8.66
CA MET A 131 3.20 -5.31 9.75
C MET A 131 3.28 -6.19 11.00
N VAL A 132 3.76 -5.62 12.10
CA VAL A 132 3.80 -6.29 13.40
C VAL A 132 2.74 -5.66 14.28
N GLN A 133 1.72 -6.42 14.63
CA GLN A 133 0.63 -5.95 15.47
C GLN A 133 1.09 -5.82 16.91
N LEU A 134 0.84 -4.65 17.48
CA LEU A 134 1.13 -4.35 18.88
C LEU A 134 -0.18 -4.15 19.64
N SER A 135 -0.07 -4.02 20.97
CA SER A 135 -1.21 -3.69 21.82
C SER A 135 -1.76 -2.29 21.51
N GLN A 136 -3.01 -2.03 21.92
CA GLN A 136 -3.68 -0.74 21.78
C GLN A 136 -3.87 -0.29 20.32
N ASN A 137 -4.10 -1.26 19.43
CA ASN A 137 -4.30 -1.02 17.99
C ASN A 137 -3.17 -0.18 17.39
N ARG A 138 -1.95 -0.57 17.65
CA ARG A 138 -0.73 0.01 17.08
C ARG A 138 0.01 -1.03 16.26
N VAL A 139 0.81 -0.58 15.33
CA VAL A 139 1.63 -1.46 14.48
C VAL A 139 3.02 -0.91 14.31
N ASP A 140 3.99 -1.81 14.18
CA ASP A 140 5.28 -1.50 13.58
C ASP A 140 5.23 -1.89 12.11
N ILE A 141 5.74 -1.05 11.24
CA ILE A 141 5.89 -1.35 9.82
C ILE A 141 7.34 -1.68 9.57
N VAL A 142 7.59 -2.84 8.96
CA VAL A 142 8.93 -3.24 8.55
C VAL A 142 8.98 -3.27 7.04
N PHE A 143 9.84 -2.46 6.44
CA PHE A 143 10.14 -2.56 5.02
C PHE A 143 11.38 -3.44 4.85
N GLU A 144 11.18 -4.64 4.36
CA GLU A 144 12.27 -5.56 4.05
C GLU A 144 12.77 -5.27 2.63
N VAL A 145 13.98 -4.76 2.55
CA VAL A 145 14.61 -4.38 1.28
C VAL A 145 15.54 -5.49 0.81
N THR A 146 15.38 -5.87 -0.45
CA THR A 146 16.32 -6.72 -1.16
C THR A 146 16.92 -5.87 -2.27
N GLU A 147 18.18 -5.48 -2.11
CA GLU A 147 18.77 -4.47 -2.97
C GLU A 147 19.10 -4.96 -4.38
N GLY A 148 19.41 -6.22 -4.52
CA GLY A 148 19.82 -6.78 -5.79
C GLY A 148 21.17 -6.26 -6.27
N PRO A 149 21.67 -6.76 -7.40
CA PRO A 149 22.91 -6.27 -7.99
C PRO A 149 22.71 -4.95 -8.73
N LYS A 150 23.79 -4.25 -8.98
CA LYS A 150 23.76 -3.11 -9.91
C LYS A 150 23.36 -3.56 -11.30
N SER A 151 22.62 -2.71 -12.00
CA SER A 151 22.15 -2.98 -13.34
C SER A 151 23.32 -3.19 -14.32
N LYS A 152 23.15 -4.16 -15.23
CA LYS A 152 24.08 -4.42 -16.33
C LYS A 152 23.86 -3.51 -17.53
N VAL A 153 22.84 -2.65 -17.53
CA VAL A 153 22.58 -1.68 -18.60
C VAL A 153 23.81 -0.86 -18.89
N ARG A 154 24.49 -0.40 -17.86
CA ARG A 154 25.70 0.40 -17.97
C ARG A 154 26.82 -0.32 -18.70
N ALA A 155 26.99 -1.62 -18.45
CA ALA A 155 27.98 -2.43 -19.12
C ALA A 155 27.67 -2.61 -20.61
N ILE A 156 26.41 -2.78 -20.96
CA ILE A 156 25.97 -2.95 -22.36
C ILE A 156 26.16 -1.66 -23.14
N ASN A 157 25.85 -0.52 -22.57
CA ASN A 157 26.06 0.79 -23.23
C ASN A 157 27.53 1.08 -23.50
N ILE A 158 28.40 0.63 -22.61
CA ILE A 158 29.86 0.79 -22.79
C ILE A 158 30.38 -0.14 -23.88
N ILE A 159 29.87 -1.35 -23.94
CA ILE A 159 30.29 -2.34 -24.93
C ILE A 159 29.86 -1.91 -26.33
N GLY A 160 28.81 -1.15 -26.43
CA GLY A 160 28.17 -0.84 -27.70
C GLY A 160 28.90 0.12 -28.61
N ASN A 161 29.92 0.84 -28.21
CA ASN A 161 30.19 2.09 -28.92
C ASN A 161 31.46 2.17 -29.73
N GLU A 162 32.44 1.28 -29.61
CA GLU A 162 33.73 1.65 -30.14
C GLU A 162 34.34 0.67 -31.13
N ASP A 163 34.02 -0.60 -31.10
CA ASP A 163 34.86 -1.58 -31.80
C ASP A 163 34.13 -2.50 -32.77
N PHE A 164 32.89 -2.21 -33.12
CA PHE A 164 32.08 -3.12 -33.93
C PHE A 164 31.54 -2.44 -35.17
N SER A 165 31.44 -3.20 -36.26
CA SER A 165 30.70 -2.74 -37.42
C SER A 165 29.24 -2.53 -37.03
N ASP A 166 28.60 -1.52 -37.61
CA ASP A 166 27.24 -1.12 -37.24
C ASP A 166 26.23 -2.30 -37.26
N SER A 167 26.34 -3.14 -38.26
CA SER A 167 25.40 -4.27 -38.39
C SER A 167 25.59 -5.34 -37.29
N LYS A 168 26.83 -5.64 -36.95
CA LYS A 168 27.15 -6.60 -35.90
C LYS A 168 26.78 -6.03 -34.53
N LEU A 169 27.06 -4.77 -34.32
CA LEU A 169 26.72 -4.07 -33.07
C LEU A 169 25.22 -4.05 -32.84
N LYS A 170 24.43 -3.74 -33.86
CA LYS A 170 22.98 -3.72 -33.78
C LYS A 170 22.41 -5.09 -33.42
N GLY A 171 22.95 -6.15 -34.01
CA GLY A 171 22.49 -7.52 -33.70
C GLY A 171 22.76 -7.91 -32.27
N GLU A 172 23.96 -7.64 -31.77
CA GLU A 172 24.31 -7.90 -30.38
C GLU A 172 23.51 -7.04 -29.39
N MET A 173 23.33 -5.79 -29.71
CA MET A 173 22.58 -4.85 -28.88
C MET A 173 21.11 -5.27 -28.73
N LEU A 174 20.48 -5.67 -29.81
CA LEU A 174 19.10 -6.14 -29.78
C LEU A 174 18.91 -7.36 -28.87
N THR A 175 19.83 -8.32 -28.94
CA THR A 175 19.77 -9.51 -28.10
C THR A 175 19.98 -9.15 -26.63
N LYS A 176 20.92 -8.29 -26.34
CA LYS A 176 21.20 -7.86 -24.96
C LYS A 176 20.10 -6.97 -24.39
N GLU A 177 19.52 -6.10 -25.19
CA GLU A 177 18.38 -5.30 -24.79
C GLU A 177 17.18 -6.17 -24.44
N ALA A 178 16.89 -7.19 -25.23
CA ALA A 178 15.82 -8.12 -24.91
C ALA A 178 16.07 -8.83 -23.56
N THR A 179 17.31 -9.23 -23.30
CA THR A 179 17.69 -9.85 -22.03
C THR A 179 17.51 -8.87 -20.86
N LEU A 180 17.93 -7.61 -21.04
CA LEU A 180 17.75 -6.59 -20.03
C LEU A 180 16.30 -6.27 -19.76
N THR A 181 15.48 -6.21 -20.80
CA THR A 181 14.04 -6.01 -20.65
C THR A 181 13.41 -7.13 -19.83
N LYS A 182 13.83 -8.37 -20.07
CA LYS A 182 13.39 -9.51 -19.23
C LYS A 182 13.82 -9.34 -17.77
N ILE A 183 15.06 -8.93 -17.54
CA ILE A 183 15.58 -8.70 -16.21
C ILE A 183 14.80 -7.58 -15.52
N PHE A 184 14.51 -6.50 -16.21
CA PHE A 184 13.74 -5.40 -15.67
C PHE A 184 12.30 -5.80 -15.35
N SER A 185 11.63 -6.52 -16.24
CA SER A 185 10.25 -6.94 -16.00
C SER A 185 10.14 -7.95 -14.88
N SER A 186 11.17 -8.79 -14.66
CA SER A 186 11.19 -9.75 -13.56
C SER A 186 11.84 -9.19 -12.30
N GLY A 187 12.83 -8.31 -12.46
CA GLY A 187 13.64 -7.80 -11.36
C GLY A 187 13.11 -6.56 -10.67
N THR A 188 12.35 -5.74 -11.35
CA THR A 188 11.71 -4.59 -10.74
C THR A 188 10.61 -4.98 -9.78
N SER A 189 10.14 -6.21 -9.86
CA SER A 189 9.32 -6.89 -8.87
C SER A 189 8.12 -6.09 -8.40
N TYR A 190 7.74 -5.05 -9.08
CA TYR A 190 6.46 -4.42 -8.85
C TYR A 190 5.42 -5.19 -9.65
N ASP A 191 5.12 -6.37 -9.13
CA ASP A 191 4.10 -7.25 -9.65
C ASP A 191 2.80 -6.92 -8.94
N PRO A 192 1.75 -6.47 -9.64
CA PRO A 192 0.47 -6.17 -9.00
C PRO A 192 -0.12 -7.34 -8.23
N ASP A 193 0.07 -8.56 -8.73
CA ASP A 193 -0.41 -9.75 -8.04
C ASP A 193 0.31 -9.97 -6.70
N ARG A 194 1.60 -9.74 -6.69
CA ARG A 194 2.40 -9.84 -5.47
C ARG A 194 2.00 -8.78 -4.44
N MET A 195 1.73 -7.55 -4.87
CA MET A 195 1.26 -6.50 -3.98
C MET A 195 -0.12 -6.83 -3.41
N ALA A 196 -1.01 -7.39 -4.21
CA ALA A 196 -2.31 -7.85 -3.73
C ALA A 196 -2.17 -8.93 -2.66
N TYR A 197 -1.25 -9.87 -2.85
CA TYR A 197 -0.97 -10.92 -1.87
C TYR A 197 -0.42 -10.35 -0.57
N ASP A 198 0.52 -9.42 -0.65
CA ASP A 198 1.09 -8.78 0.54
C ASP A 198 0.03 -7.99 1.30
N GLN A 199 -0.89 -7.35 0.61
CA GLN A 199 -2.02 -6.67 1.23
C GLN A 199 -2.94 -7.63 1.97
N GLN A 200 -3.17 -8.83 1.45
CA GLN A 200 -3.93 -9.85 2.16
C GLN A 200 -3.22 -10.29 3.43
N LYS A 201 -1.91 -10.47 3.39
CA LYS A 201 -1.12 -10.77 4.59
C LYS A 201 -1.26 -9.67 5.63
N LEU A 202 -1.21 -8.42 5.22
CA LEU A 202 -1.39 -7.28 6.11
C LEU A 202 -2.79 -7.28 6.75
N ARG A 203 -3.79 -7.80 6.07
CA ARG A 203 -5.14 -7.95 6.64
C ARG A 203 -5.23 -9.00 7.74
N GLN A 204 -4.43 -10.05 7.64
CA GLN A 204 -4.46 -11.15 8.59
C GLN A 204 -3.80 -10.82 9.92
N PHE A 205 -3.00 -9.77 9.96
CA PHE A 205 -2.44 -9.25 11.18
C PHE A 205 -3.43 -8.35 11.91
#